data_bbaeb5dac6717d6b34d7266a6762b5ec
#
_entry.id   bbaeb5dac6717d6b34d7266a6762b5ec
#
_cell.length_a   1.000
_cell.length_b   1.000
_cell.length_c   1.000
_cell.angle_alpha   90.00
_cell.angle_beta   90.00
_cell.angle_gamma   90.00
#
_symmetry.space_group_name_H-M   'P 1'
#
loop_
_entity.id
_entity.type
_entity.pdbx_description
1 polymer ?
#
loop_
_entity_poly.entity_id
_entity_poly.type
_entity_poly.pdbx_seq_one_letter_code
_entity_poly.pdbx_strand_id
1 'polypeptide(L)'
;MHNEDELTFGTVPINTPTRDRAKKFTFTDDQTKAYNGLIKFINEPYNPKDFKRALIGPGGTGKTFLLKALLQDCNIPFSEIGLSAPSHKACRVLKNSIRGTHCNVNTIQSDFGFKPNYDIEKFDINNVTFASYGRIKIEDYRLYIVDESSMLNRSLVTYIDKMMKKYSIKLILCGK
;
A
#
# COMPACT_ATOMS: atom_id res chain seq x y z
N MET A 1 -49.76 23.24 -25.89
CA MET A 1 -48.69 22.42 -26.49
C MET A 1 -47.38 22.92 -25.94
N HIS A 2 -46.91 22.33 -24.85
CA HIS A 2 -45.60 22.59 -24.29
C HIS A 2 -44.72 21.38 -24.50
N ASN A 3 -43.68 21.59 -25.29
CA ASN A 3 -42.59 20.60 -25.43
C ASN A 3 -41.69 20.73 -24.23
N GLU A 4 -41.65 19.70 -23.41
CA GLU A 4 -40.63 19.53 -22.39
C GLU A 4 -39.43 18.86 -23.04
N ASP A 5 -38.34 19.61 -23.25
CA ASP A 5 -37.07 19.10 -23.69
C ASP A 5 -36.40 18.38 -22.48
N GLU A 6 -36.47 17.07 -22.53
CA GLU A 6 -35.81 16.17 -21.57
C GLU A 6 -34.30 16.17 -21.84
N LEU A 7 -33.54 16.92 -21.02
CA LEU A 7 -32.08 16.89 -21.02
C LEU A 7 -31.60 15.56 -20.44
N THR A 8 -31.33 14.61 -21.34
CA THR A 8 -30.61 13.37 -20.99
C THR A 8 -29.15 13.71 -20.68
N PHE A 9 -28.78 13.70 -19.41
CA PHE A 9 -27.39 13.72 -19.00
C PHE A 9 -26.72 12.41 -19.45
N GLY A 10 -25.92 12.48 -20.51
CA GLY A 10 -25.05 11.40 -20.92
C GLY A 10 -24.05 11.07 -19.82
N THR A 11 -24.13 9.86 -19.30
CA THR A 11 -23.10 9.30 -18.41
C THR A 11 -21.80 9.19 -19.20
N VAL A 12 -20.85 10.09 -18.90
CA VAL A 12 -19.48 9.96 -19.38
C VAL A 12 -18.92 8.65 -18.80
N PRO A 13 -18.49 7.68 -19.62
CA PRO A 13 -17.86 6.49 -19.09
C PRO A 13 -16.57 6.92 -18.38
N ILE A 14 -16.49 6.69 -17.07
CA ILE A 14 -15.26 6.83 -16.31
C ILE A 14 -14.30 5.77 -16.86
N ASN A 15 -13.35 6.23 -17.66
CA ASN A 15 -12.31 5.39 -18.26
C ASN A 15 -11.33 5.00 -17.13
N THR A 16 -11.73 4.04 -16.30
CA THR A 16 -10.81 3.36 -15.38
C THR A 16 -9.77 2.66 -16.26
N PRO A 17 -8.47 2.92 -16.10
CA PRO A 17 -7.45 2.22 -16.87
C PRO A 17 -7.66 0.72 -16.68
N THR A 18 -7.99 0.04 -17.77
CA THR A 18 -8.15 -1.41 -17.81
C THR A 18 -6.83 -2.02 -17.38
N ARG A 19 -6.85 -2.70 -16.23
CA ARG A 19 -5.73 -3.51 -15.78
C ARG A 19 -5.45 -4.55 -16.85
N ASP A 20 -4.22 -4.53 -17.36
CA ASP A 20 -3.80 -5.46 -18.42
C ASP A 20 -3.83 -6.90 -17.84
N ARG A 21 -4.89 -7.65 -18.13
CA ARG A 21 -5.16 -9.02 -17.63
C ARG A 21 -4.24 -10.09 -18.24
N ALA A 22 -3.20 -9.69 -18.96
CA ALA A 22 -2.52 -10.56 -19.90
C ALA A 22 -1.28 -11.32 -19.36
N LYS A 23 -0.90 -11.25 -18.10
CA LYS A 23 0.18 -12.09 -17.56
C LYS A 23 -0.31 -12.98 -16.43
N LYS A 24 -0.63 -14.23 -16.77
CA LYS A 24 -0.89 -15.29 -15.82
C LYS A 24 0.39 -15.55 -15.00
N PHE A 25 0.41 -15.13 -13.74
CA PHE A 25 1.50 -15.43 -12.82
C PHE A 25 1.52 -16.92 -12.50
N THR A 26 2.70 -17.51 -12.53
CA THR A 26 2.89 -18.90 -12.07
C THR A 26 3.51 -18.85 -10.69
N PHE A 27 2.82 -19.38 -9.70
CA PHE A 27 3.24 -19.41 -8.30
C PHE A 27 3.64 -20.83 -7.87
N THR A 28 4.56 -20.91 -6.91
CA THR A 28 4.77 -22.12 -6.10
C THR A 28 3.58 -22.33 -5.16
N ASP A 29 3.47 -23.50 -4.52
CA ASP A 29 2.39 -23.79 -3.58
C ASP A 29 2.34 -22.80 -2.41
N ASP A 30 3.50 -22.43 -1.85
CA ASP A 30 3.58 -21.47 -0.76
C ASP A 30 3.21 -20.05 -1.22
N GLN A 31 3.65 -19.64 -2.40
CA GLN A 31 3.25 -18.37 -3.00
C GLN A 31 1.76 -18.35 -3.29
N THR A 32 1.17 -19.45 -3.75
CA THR A 32 -0.27 -19.57 -3.99
C THR A 32 -1.08 -19.40 -2.71
N LYS A 33 -0.66 -20.04 -1.61
CA LYS A 33 -1.29 -19.88 -0.30
C LYS A 33 -1.22 -18.44 0.19
N ALA A 34 -0.02 -17.83 0.11
CA ALA A 34 0.18 -16.45 0.51
C ALA A 34 -0.66 -15.49 -0.35
N TYR A 35 -0.67 -15.67 -1.67
CA TYR A 35 -1.47 -14.88 -2.60
C TYR A 35 -2.97 -14.96 -2.27
N ASN A 36 -3.51 -16.17 -2.13
CA ASN A 36 -4.94 -16.35 -1.85
C ASN A 36 -5.35 -15.72 -0.51
N GLY A 37 -4.52 -15.84 0.52
CA GLY A 37 -4.76 -15.21 1.82
C GLY A 37 -4.73 -13.67 1.74
N LEU A 38 -3.76 -13.11 1.03
CA LEU A 38 -3.60 -11.66 0.92
C LEU A 38 -4.64 -11.03 -0.02
N ILE A 39 -4.97 -11.65 -1.16
CA ILE A 39 -5.98 -11.09 -2.07
C ILE A 39 -7.38 -11.09 -1.43
N LYS A 40 -7.71 -12.13 -0.67
CA LYS A 40 -8.92 -12.18 0.13
C LYS A 40 -8.94 -11.05 1.15
N PHE A 41 -7.88 -10.91 1.95
CA PHE A 41 -7.74 -9.83 2.93
C PHE A 41 -7.86 -8.45 2.30
N ILE A 42 -7.24 -8.21 1.15
CA ILE A 42 -7.29 -6.92 0.46
C ILE A 42 -8.72 -6.59 0.00
N ASN A 43 -9.45 -7.56 -0.54
CA ASN A 43 -10.76 -7.37 -1.14
C ASN A 43 -11.92 -7.35 -0.11
N GLU A 44 -11.71 -7.85 1.10
CA GLU A 44 -12.69 -7.76 2.18
C GLU A 44 -12.87 -6.31 2.68
N PRO A 45 -13.99 -5.95 3.32
CA PRO A 45 -14.14 -4.66 3.98
C PRO A 45 -13.08 -4.44 5.08
N TYR A 46 -12.79 -3.17 5.39
CA TYR A 46 -11.90 -2.84 6.51
C TYR A 46 -12.49 -3.32 7.85
N ASN A 47 -11.65 -3.93 8.67
CA ASN A 47 -11.98 -4.35 10.03
C ASN A 47 -10.91 -3.87 11.02
N PRO A 48 -11.23 -3.01 12.00
CA PRO A 48 -10.25 -2.47 12.95
C PRO A 48 -9.62 -3.53 13.87
N LYS A 49 -10.23 -4.70 14.00
CA LYS A 49 -9.68 -5.84 14.74
C LYS A 49 -8.80 -6.75 13.90
N ASP A 50 -8.90 -6.64 12.56
CA ASP A 50 -8.21 -7.49 11.60
C ASP A 50 -7.77 -6.69 10.35
N PHE A 51 -6.95 -5.66 10.54
CA PHE A 51 -6.53 -4.72 9.49
C PHE A 51 -5.12 -4.96 8.98
N LYS A 52 -4.36 -5.93 9.55
CA LYS A 52 -2.94 -6.11 9.27
C LYS A 52 -2.58 -7.55 8.88
N ARG A 53 -1.70 -7.68 7.91
CA ARG A 53 -1.05 -8.94 7.49
C ARG A 53 0.44 -8.76 7.37
N ALA A 54 1.18 -9.88 7.46
CA ALA A 54 2.61 -9.92 7.21
C ALA A 54 2.92 -10.90 6.06
N LEU A 55 3.79 -10.47 5.15
CA LEU A 55 4.37 -11.29 4.09
C LEU A 55 5.86 -11.48 4.41
N ILE A 56 6.16 -12.55 5.13
CA ILE A 56 7.49 -12.85 5.63
C ILE A 56 8.13 -13.98 4.81
N GLY A 57 9.42 -13.85 4.55
CA GLY A 57 10.19 -14.90 3.87
C GLY A 57 11.61 -14.45 3.53
N PRO A 58 12.54 -15.38 3.34
CA PRO A 58 13.91 -15.07 2.95
C PRO A 58 14.02 -14.19 1.70
N GLY A 59 15.19 -13.60 1.48
CA GLY A 59 15.50 -12.93 0.21
C GLY A 59 15.36 -13.88 -0.97
N GLY A 60 14.87 -13.38 -2.11
CA GLY A 60 14.73 -14.19 -3.33
C GLY A 60 13.52 -15.13 -3.40
N THR A 61 12.65 -15.18 -2.39
CA THR A 61 11.44 -16.01 -2.38
C THR A 61 10.28 -15.48 -3.24
N GLY A 62 10.51 -14.38 -3.97
CA GLY A 62 9.51 -13.82 -4.88
C GLY A 62 8.45 -12.96 -4.20
N LYS A 63 8.67 -12.42 -2.99
CA LYS A 63 7.72 -11.53 -2.30
C LYS A 63 7.29 -10.36 -3.18
N THR A 64 8.23 -9.69 -3.83
CA THR A 64 7.95 -8.55 -4.70
C THR A 64 7.18 -8.96 -5.97
N PHE A 65 7.44 -10.16 -6.49
CA PHE A 65 6.68 -10.73 -7.61
C PHE A 65 5.23 -10.99 -7.20
N LEU A 66 5.02 -11.60 -6.03
CA LEU A 66 3.70 -11.83 -5.47
C LEU A 66 2.97 -10.52 -5.18
N LEU A 67 3.67 -9.51 -4.65
CA LEU A 67 3.13 -8.18 -4.43
C LEU A 67 2.65 -7.53 -5.73
N LYS A 68 3.42 -7.63 -6.82
CA LYS A 68 3.01 -7.14 -8.13
C LYS A 68 1.72 -7.78 -8.62
N ALA A 69 1.59 -9.10 -8.46
CA ALA A 69 0.35 -9.82 -8.81
C ALA A 69 -0.84 -9.35 -7.98
N LEU A 70 -0.66 -9.21 -6.66
CA LEU A 70 -1.71 -8.67 -5.77
C LEU A 70 -2.18 -7.27 -6.20
N LEU A 71 -1.25 -6.39 -6.53
CA LEU A 71 -1.57 -5.03 -6.99
C LEU A 71 -2.33 -5.01 -8.30
N GLN A 72 -2.06 -5.96 -9.22
CA GLN A 72 -2.78 -6.06 -10.49
C GLN A 72 -4.18 -6.64 -10.34
N ASP A 73 -4.38 -7.55 -9.40
CA ASP A 73 -5.61 -8.31 -9.26
C ASP A 73 -6.56 -7.79 -8.18
N CYS A 74 -6.08 -6.95 -7.24
CA CYS A 74 -6.94 -6.39 -6.19
C CYS A 74 -7.96 -5.39 -6.75
N ASN A 75 -9.07 -5.20 -6.03
CA ASN A 75 -10.16 -4.30 -6.42
C ASN A 75 -9.97 -2.84 -5.97
N ILE A 76 -8.82 -2.50 -5.36
CA ILE A 76 -8.52 -1.15 -4.88
C ILE A 76 -7.85 -0.36 -6.02
N PRO A 77 -8.30 0.87 -6.34
CA PRO A 77 -7.63 1.73 -7.33
C PRO A 77 -6.17 2.00 -6.94
N PHE A 78 -5.28 2.08 -7.92
CA PHE A 78 -3.86 2.34 -7.66
C PHE A 78 -3.60 3.65 -6.90
N SER A 79 -4.43 4.68 -7.12
CA SER A 79 -4.35 5.96 -6.40
C SER A 79 -4.65 5.84 -4.90
N GLU A 80 -5.37 4.80 -4.48
CA GLU A 80 -5.73 4.52 -3.08
C GLU A 80 -4.81 3.47 -2.44
N ILE A 81 -3.69 3.14 -3.09
CA ILE A 81 -2.67 2.21 -2.60
C ILE A 81 -1.36 2.97 -2.38
N GLY A 82 -0.88 2.99 -1.15
CA GLY A 82 0.45 3.48 -0.81
C GLY A 82 1.44 2.33 -0.65
N LEU A 83 2.60 2.48 -1.25
CA LEU A 83 3.75 1.59 -1.01
C LEU A 83 4.89 2.40 -0.41
N SER A 84 5.54 1.85 0.58
CA SER A 84 6.68 2.52 1.19
C SER A 84 7.82 1.57 1.52
N ALA A 85 8.98 2.15 1.73
CA ALA A 85 10.16 1.46 2.20
C ALA A 85 11.00 2.40 3.10
N PRO A 86 11.92 1.87 3.92
CA PRO A 86 12.71 2.65 4.87
C PRO A 86 13.66 3.65 4.23
N SER A 87 14.06 3.44 2.98
CA SER A 87 15.07 4.27 2.30
C SER A 87 14.69 4.58 0.86
N HIS A 88 15.24 5.68 0.32
CA HIS A 88 15.09 6.03 -1.09
C HIS A 88 15.60 4.95 -2.05
N LYS A 89 16.69 4.26 -1.67
CA LYS A 89 17.23 3.15 -2.44
C LYS A 89 16.23 1.99 -2.52
N ALA A 90 15.64 1.61 -1.38
CA ALA A 90 14.63 0.55 -1.32
C ALA A 90 13.36 0.95 -2.10
N CYS A 91 12.89 2.18 -1.99
CA CYS A 91 11.78 2.69 -2.79
C CYS A 91 12.03 2.60 -4.29
N ARG A 92 13.25 2.91 -4.75
CA ARG A 92 13.63 2.80 -6.16
C ARG A 92 13.60 1.36 -6.66
N VAL A 93 14.12 0.42 -5.85
CA VAL A 93 14.08 -1.02 -6.16
C VAL A 93 12.63 -1.50 -6.23
N LEU A 94 11.81 -1.17 -5.24
CA LEU A 94 10.39 -1.50 -5.20
C LEU A 94 9.65 -0.97 -6.43
N LYS A 95 9.81 0.31 -6.75
CA LYS A 95 9.18 0.95 -7.91
C LYS A 95 9.56 0.27 -9.23
N ASN A 96 10.82 -0.12 -9.39
CA ASN A 96 11.27 -0.85 -10.57
C ASN A 96 10.64 -2.24 -10.67
N SER A 97 10.47 -2.91 -9.55
CA SER A 97 9.93 -4.27 -9.49
C SER A 97 8.43 -4.34 -9.78
N ILE A 98 7.69 -3.28 -9.45
CA ILE A 98 6.24 -3.17 -9.69
C ILE A 98 5.91 -2.37 -10.95
N ARG A 99 6.84 -2.22 -11.90
CA ARG A 99 6.59 -1.52 -13.17
C ARG A 99 5.31 -2.03 -13.84
N GLY A 100 4.52 -1.08 -14.36
CA GLY A 100 3.20 -1.36 -14.94
C GLY A 100 2.05 -1.18 -13.95
N THR A 101 2.34 -0.83 -12.69
CA THR A 101 1.36 -0.29 -11.75
C THR A 101 1.57 1.23 -11.62
N HIS A 102 0.52 1.96 -11.32
CA HIS A 102 0.57 3.41 -11.07
C HIS A 102 0.44 3.72 -9.57
N CYS A 103 0.90 2.80 -8.72
CA CYS A 103 0.88 3.00 -7.28
C CYS A 103 1.90 4.04 -6.83
N ASN A 104 1.55 4.78 -5.78
CA ASN A 104 2.45 5.71 -5.11
C ASN A 104 3.52 4.95 -4.32
N VAL A 105 4.80 5.23 -4.59
CA VAL A 105 5.94 4.64 -3.87
C VAL A 105 6.76 5.76 -3.25
N ASN A 106 6.77 5.85 -1.93
CA ASN A 106 7.45 6.88 -1.16
C ASN A 106 8.28 6.27 -0.03
N THR A 107 9.13 7.07 0.60
CA THR A 107 9.72 6.67 1.88
C THR A 107 8.69 6.82 3.00
N ILE A 108 8.84 6.03 4.07
CA ILE A 108 8.03 6.13 5.28
C ILE A 108 8.05 7.56 5.82
N GLN A 109 9.23 8.20 5.85
CA GLN A 109 9.37 9.59 6.28
C GLN A 109 8.48 10.54 5.48
N SER A 110 8.46 10.37 4.16
CA SER A 110 7.63 11.22 3.27
C SER A 110 6.13 11.01 3.50
N ASP A 111 5.69 9.78 3.67
CA ASP A 111 4.27 9.45 3.82
C ASP A 111 3.71 9.92 5.16
N PHE A 112 4.50 9.82 6.23
CA PHE A 112 4.11 10.25 7.57
C PHE A 112 4.51 11.70 7.91
N GLY A 113 5.06 12.45 6.96
CA GLY A 113 5.43 13.84 7.15
C GLY A 113 6.58 14.04 8.15
N PHE A 114 7.48 13.09 8.27
CA PHE A 114 8.68 13.22 9.11
C PHE A 114 9.71 14.12 8.45
N LYS A 115 10.65 14.62 9.26
CA LYS A 115 11.77 15.43 8.77
C LYS A 115 12.55 14.67 7.69
N PRO A 116 13.01 15.35 6.64
CA PRO A 116 13.91 14.75 5.65
C PRO A 116 15.12 14.13 6.35
N ASN A 117 15.52 12.93 5.93
CA ASN A 117 16.61 12.14 6.52
C ASN A 117 16.45 11.81 8.02
N TYR A 118 15.22 11.88 8.55
CA TYR A 118 14.95 11.40 9.90
C TYR A 118 15.31 9.92 10.01
N ASP A 119 16.09 9.59 11.05
CA ASP A 119 16.50 8.21 11.33
C ASP A 119 15.33 7.43 11.94
N ILE A 120 14.65 6.64 11.11
CA ILE A 120 13.49 5.85 11.53
C ILE A 120 13.84 4.73 12.51
N GLU A 121 15.11 4.29 12.57
CA GLU A 121 15.55 3.31 13.57
C GLU A 121 15.55 3.89 14.98
N LYS A 122 15.68 5.21 15.10
CA LYS A 122 15.62 5.96 16.37
C LYS A 122 14.25 6.55 16.66
N PHE A 123 13.22 6.17 15.88
CA PHE A 123 11.88 6.71 16.10
C PHE A 123 11.35 6.34 17.49
N ASP A 124 10.84 7.35 18.20
CA ASP A 124 10.18 7.21 19.49
C ASP A 124 8.76 7.77 19.44
N ILE A 125 7.77 6.92 19.70
CA ILE A 125 6.35 7.29 19.68
C ILE A 125 5.99 8.34 20.74
N ASN A 126 6.75 8.43 21.82
CA ASN A 126 6.53 9.43 22.87
C ASN A 126 7.04 10.82 22.47
N ASN A 127 7.88 10.90 21.43
CA ASN A 127 8.51 12.12 20.93
C ASN A 127 8.18 12.37 19.44
N VAL A 128 6.99 12.04 19.01
CA VAL A 128 6.56 12.19 17.57
C VAL A 128 6.74 13.61 17.07
N THR A 129 6.58 14.64 17.90
CA THR A 129 6.75 16.04 17.54
C THR A 129 8.14 16.36 17.01
N PHE A 130 9.18 15.68 17.47
CA PHE A 130 10.54 15.84 16.94
C PHE A 130 10.71 15.24 15.55
N ALA A 131 9.90 14.25 15.20
CA ALA A 131 9.90 13.64 13.88
C ALA A 131 9.04 14.42 12.87
N SER A 132 8.03 15.16 13.33
CA SER A 132 7.06 15.86 12.49
C SER A 132 7.70 17.04 11.75
N TYR A 133 7.42 17.15 10.45
CA TYR A 133 7.92 18.22 9.59
C TYR A 133 6.85 18.72 8.60
N GLY A 134 6.07 17.82 8.01
CA GLY A 134 5.14 18.12 6.96
C GLY A 134 3.79 17.43 7.13
N ARG A 135 2.98 17.53 6.07
CA ARG A 135 1.66 16.89 6.04
C ARG A 135 1.78 15.37 5.88
N ILE A 136 0.93 14.64 6.60
CA ILE A 136 0.70 13.20 6.41
C ILE A 136 -0.01 13.00 5.06
N LYS A 137 0.48 12.05 4.26
CA LYS A 137 -0.01 11.79 2.90
C LYS A 137 -0.85 10.54 2.75
N ILE A 138 -1.03 9.78 3.84
CA ILE A 138 -1.70 8.47 3.81
C ILE A 138 -3.23 8.55 3.87
N GLU A 139 -3.80 9.73 4.06
CA GLU A 139 -5.24 9.92 4.37
C GLU A 139 -6.18 9.34 3.30
N ASP A 140 -5.75 9.32 2.04
CA ASP A 140 -6.55 8.84 0.90
C ASP A 140 -6.32 7.35 0.57
N TYR A 141 -5.44 6.67 1.31
CA TYR A 141 -5.16 5.27 1.06
C TYR A 141 -6.17 4.35 1.73
N ARG A 142 -6.47 3.24 1.07
CA ARG A 142 -7.25 2.10 1.61
C ARG A 142 -6.37 0.90 1.90
N LEU A 143 -5.22 0.83 1.24
CA LEU A 143 -4.20 -0.19 1.44
C LEU A 143 -2.84 0.47 1.56
N TYR A 144 -2.09 0.14 2.58
CA TYR A 144 -0.71 0.58 2.76
C TYR A 144 0.21 -0.62 2.90
N ILE A 145 1.29 -0.64 2.13
CA ILE A 145 2.24 -1.73 2.07
C ILE A 145 3.61 -1.20 2.40
N VAL A 146 4.27 -1.81 3.37
CA VAL A 146 5.64 -1.45 3.78
C VAL A 146 6.57 -2.59 3.41
N ASP A 147 7.48 -2.35 2.48
CA ASP A 147 8.55 -3.28 2.13
C ASP A 147 9.75 -3.11 3.07
N GLU A 148 10.55 -4.15 3.24
CA GLU A 148 11.68 -4.21 4.17
C GLU A 148 11.30 -3.83 5.63
N SER A 149 10.11 -4.21 6.06
CA SER A 149 9.56 -3.87 7.38
C SER A 149 10.38 -4.39 8.58
N SER A 150 11.27 -5.35 8.36
CA SER A 150 12.24 -5.85 9.36
C SER A 150 13.23 -4.78 9.84
N MET A 151 13.41 -3.69 9.08
CA MET A 151 14.24 -2.55 9.48
C MET A 151 13.53 -1.56 10.41
N LEU A 152 12.22 -1.72 10.62
CA LEU A 152 11.45 -0.82 11.47
C LEU A 152 11.58 -1.19 12.93
N ASN A 153 11.84 -0.20 13.79
CA ASN A 153 11.77 -0.44 15.21
C ASN A 153 10.31 -0.60 15.71
N ARG A 154 10.14 -1.20 16.88
CA ARG A 154 8.82 -1.48 17.45
C ARG A 154 7.96 -0.22 17.65
N SER A 155 8.59 0.88 18.05
CA SER A 155 7.92 2.15 18.27
C SER A 155 7.28 2.69 16.99
N LEU A 156 8.01 2.63 15.87
CA LEU A 156 7.52 3.05 14.56
C LEU A 156 6.39 2.14 14.05
N VAL A 157 6.51 0.83 14.22
CA VAL A 157 5.43 -0.11 13.86
C VAL A 157 4.16 0.19 14.65
N THR A 158 4.29 0.45 15.95
CA THR A 158 3.14 0.83 16.80
C THR A 158 2.51 2.14 16.34
N TYR A 159 3.32 3.12 15.93
CA TYR A 159 2.82 4.38 15.38
C TYR A 159 2.09 4.17 14.05
N ILE A 160 2.67 3.39 13.13
CA ILE A 160 2.02 3.02 11.85
C ILE A 160 0.68 2.34 12.13
N ASP A 161 0.62 1.33 13.00
CA ASP A 161 -0.62 0.64 13.38
C ASP A 161 -1.71 1.61 13.87
N LYS A 162 -1.32 2.59 14.71
CA LYS A 162 -2.23 3.63 15.20
C LYS A 162 -2.77 4.50 14.06
N MET A 163 -1.91 4.87 13.12
CA MET A 163 -2.31 5.69 11.98
C MET A 163 -3.19 4.92 10.99
N MET A 164 -2.90 3.63 10.75
CA MET A 164 -3.74 2.77 9.91
C MET A 164 -5.16 2.64 10.48
N LYS A 165 -5.29 2.47 11.79
CA LYS A 165 -6.59 2.43 12.47
C LYS A 165 -7.32 3.76 12.37
N LYS A 166 -6.61 4.88 12.56
CA LYS A 166 -7.20 6.23 12.51
C LYS A 166 -7.84 6.51 11.16
N TYR A 167 -7.21 6.08 10.06
CA TYR A 167 -7.67 6.36 8.69
C TYR A 167 -8.37 5.16 8.03
N SER A 168 -8.63 4.07 8.78
CA SER A 168 -9.27 2.85 8.26
C SER A 168 -8.54 2.24 7.07
N ILE A 169 -7.20 2.14 7.18
CA ILE A 169 -6.31 1.64 6.13
C ILE A 169 -5.87 0.22 6.47
N LYS A 170 -5.92 -0.69 5.51
CA LYS A 170 -5.33 -2.03 5.65
C LYS A 170 -3.82 -1.96 5.50
N LEU A 171 -3.11 -2.77 6.29
CA LEU A 171 -1.65 -2.79 6.33
C LEU A 171 -1.09 -4.15 5.92
N ILE A 172 -0.10 -4.14 5.02
CA ILE A 172 0.73 -5.31 4.73
C ILE A 172 2.18 -4.95 5.02
N LEU A 173 2.81 -5.73 5.89
CA LEU A 173 4.24 -5.61 6.20
C LEU A 173 5.00 -6.70 5.45
N CYS A 174 5.92 -6.33 4.56
CA CYS A 174 6.79 -7.25 3.84
C CYS A 174 8.19 -7.22 4.45
N GLY A 175 8.76 -8.40 4.74
CA GLY A 175 10.08 -8.46 5.39
C GLY A 175 10.70 -9.86 5.37
N LYS A 176 11.82 -9.97 6.07
CA LYS A 176 12.54 -11.23 6.32
C LYS A 176 12.11 -11.82 7.63
#